data_f81867102b956d1be39ff1993d5d0de2
#
_entry.id   f81867102b956d1be39ff1993d5d0de2
#
_cell.length_a   1.000
_cell.length_b   1.000
_cell.length_c   1.000
_cell.angle_alpha   90.00
_cell.angle_beta   90.00
_cell.angle_gamma   90.00
#
_symmetry.space_group_name_H-M   'P 1'
#
loop_
_entity.id
_entity.type
_entity.pdbx_description
1 polymer ?
#
loop_
_entity_poly.entity_id
_entity_poly.type
_entity_poly.pdbx_seq_one_letter_code
_entity_poly.pdbx_strand_id
1 'polypeptide(L)'
;MNVSEEELIEFIKPILKAQGFRKRAKRWTKITEHFIYMFYIQGSVYDKDDYYVRPGIIINDIQAEPWVYGHFFINIPVTTKEEILEKTGEFFSQWTSIEHLKKTVADFVEWEKRNPVEKRRAGEVNYETDPIPAHGLFSLTEKA
;
A
#
# COMPACT_ATOMS: atom_id res chain seq x y z
N MET A 1 12.96 6.84 18.91
CA MET A 1 13.17 7.96 17.96
C MET A 1 12.81 7.50 16.55
N ASN A 2 12.03 8.31 15.84
CA ASN A 2 11.61 7.95 14.49
C ASN A 2 12.76 8.10 13.50
N VAL A 3 12.82 7.17 12.52
CA VAL A 3 13.83 7.25 11.47
C VAL A 3 13.56 8.48 10.58
N SER A 4 14.62 9.16 10.15
CA SER A 4 14.48 10.25 9.18
C SER A 4 14.16 9.69 7.78
N GLU A 5 13.59 10.52 6.92
CA GLU A 5 13.31 10.13 5.54
C GLU A 5 14.59 9.69 4.83
N GLU A 6 15.67 10.45 4.98
CA GLU A 6 16.95 10.14 4.36
C GLU A 6 17.54 8.81 4.83
N GLU A 7 17.53 8.55 6.13
CA GLU A 7 17.98 7.28 6.67
C GLU A 7 17.15 6.10 6.19
N LEU A 8 15.83 6.28 6.12
CA LEU A 8 14.94 5.24 5.62
C LEU A 8 15.26 4.92 4.16
N ILE A 9 15.42 5.93 3.31
CA ILE A 9 15.74 5.73 1.90
C ILE A 9 17.05 4.95 1.76
N GLU A 10 18.10 5.36 2.47
CA GLU A 10 19.40 4.69 2.40
C GLU A 10 19.33 3.23 2.87
N PHE A 11 18.51 2.96 3.89
CA PHE A 11 18.31 1.61 4.39
C PHE A 11 17.52 0.72 3.43
N ILE A 12 16.39 1.23 2.90
CA ILE A 12 15.45 0.43 2.13
C ILE A 12 15.91 0.20 0.69
N LYS A 13 16.65 1.14 0.11
CA LYS A 13 17.05 1.14 -1.28
C LYS A 13 17.75 -0.16 -1.72
N PRO A 14 18.82 -0.63 -1.06
CA PRO A 14 19.47 -1.87 -1.48
C PRO A 14 18.59 -3.10 -1.25
N ILE A 15 17.75 -3.07 -0.23
CA ILE A 15 16.87 -4.19 0.12
C ILE A 15 15.81 -4.37 -0.98
N LEU A 16 15.13 -3.30 -1.37
CA LEU A 16 14.11 -3.36 -2.42
C LEU A 16 14.73 -3.68 -3.78
N LYS A 17 15.91 -3.14 -4.07
CA LYS A 17 16.63 -3.47 -5.30
C LYS A 17 16.92 -4.97 -5.39
N ALA A 18 17.38 -5.57 -4.31
CA ALA A 18 17.66 -7.00 -4.24
C ALA A 18 16.40 -7.85 -4.43
N GLN A 19 15.24 -7.32 -4.09
CA GLN A 19 13.95 -7.98 -4.28
C GLN A 19 13.35 -7.76 -5.67
N GLY A 20 14.03 -7.03 -6.55
CA GLY A 20 13.58 -6.80 -7.93
C GLY A 20 12.81 -5.50 -8.13
N PHE A 21 12.76 -4.63 -7.15
CA PHE A 21 12.12 -3.32 -7.30
C PHE A 21 13.01 -2.37 -8.09
N ARG A 22 12.37 -1.49 -8.87
CA ARG A 22 13.03 -0.40 -9.57
C ARG A 22 12.61 0.92 -8.91
N LYS A 23 13.62 1.76 -8.61
CA LYS A 23 13.40 3.07 -8.00
C LYS A 23 13.24 4.14 -9.07
N ARG A 24 12.22 4.98 -8.91
CA ARG A 24 12.06 6.21 -9.69
C ARG A 24 11.59 7.31 -8.72
N ALA A 25 12.45 8.33 -8.51
CA ALA A 25 12.25 9.31 -7.45
C ALA A 25 12.12 8.59 -6.09
N LYS A 26 11.07 8.84 -5.33
CA LYS A 26 10.82 8.19 -4.04
C LYS A 26 9.78 7.09 -4.12
N ARG A 27 9.68 6.45 -5.27
CA ARG A 27 8.76 5.35 -5.52
C ARG A 27 9.54 4.14 -6.06
N TRP A 28 9.27 2.99 -5.47
CA TRP A 28 9.82 1.70 -5.90
C TRP A 28 8.71 0.85 -6.45
N THR A 29 8.94 0.21 -7.58
CA THR A 29 7.92 -0.58 -8.29
C THR A 29 8.50 -1.93 -8.71
N LYS A 30 7.74 -2.99 -8.45
CA LYS A 30 8.05 -4.35 -8.91
C LYS A 30 6.84 -4.89 -9.66
N ILE A 31 7.04 -5.22 -10.94
CA ILE A 31 5.97 -5.70 -11.81
C ILE A 31 6.04 -7.23 -11.90
N THR A 32 4.92 -7.88 -11.61
CA THR A 32 4.73 -9.32 -11.81
C THR A 32 3.53 -9.56 -12.72
N GLU A 33 3.24 -10.83 -13.04
CA GLU A 33 2.15 -11.17 -13.94
C GLU A 33 0.80 -10.61 -13.47
N HIS A 34 0.47 -10.78 -12.19
CA HIS A 34 -0.84 -10.41 -11.64
C HIS A 34 -0.82 -9.14 -10.79
N PHE A 35 0.34 -8.76 -10.27
CA PHE A 35 0.44 -7.66 -9.32
C PHE A 35 1.58 -6.71 -9.67
N ILE A 36 1.36 -5.43 -9.37
CA ILE A 36 2.42 -4.43 -9.34
C ILE A 36 2.56 -4.00 -7.89
N TYR A 37 3.71 -4.29 -7.29
CA TYR A 37 4.03 -3.90 -5.92
C TYR A 37 4.64 -2.51 -5.93
N MET A 38 4.15 -1.63 -5.07
CA MET A 38 4.63 -0.24 -4.99
C MET A 38 5.01 0.09 -3.55
N PHE A 39 6.11 0.78 -3.40
CA PHE A 39 6.53 1.36 -2.12
C PHE A 39 6.76 2.85 -2.34
N TYR A 40 6.05 3.68 -1.62
CA TYR A 40 6.04 5.12 -1.84
C TYR A 40 6.44 5.85 -0.57
N ILE A 41 7.43 6.75 -0.68
CA ILE A 41 7.79 7.68 0.39
C ILE A 41 7.46 9.07 -0.10
N GLN A 42 6.58 9.77 0.63
CA GLN A 42 6.10 11.08 0.23
C GLN A 42 6.31 12.09 1.35
N GLY A 43 7.04 13.17 1.07
CA GLY A 43 7.20 14.26 2.02
C GLY A 43 5.89 14.99 2.27
N SER A 44 5.72 15.48 3.52
CA SER A 44 4.57 16.30 3.87
C SER A 44 4.69 17.70 3.24
N VAL A 45 3.58 18.23 2.74
CA VAL A 45 3.52 19.62 2.25
C VAL A 45 3.38 20.61 3.40
N TYR A 46 3.06 20.13 4.61
CA TYR A 46 2.82 20.96 5.79
C TYR A 46 4.02 21.04 6.73
N ASP A 47 4.86 20.00 6.74
CA ASP A 47 6.01 19.90 7.62
C ASP A 47 7.17 19.24 6.88
N LYS A 48 8.32 19.93 6.79
CA LYS A 48 9.51 19.44 6.08
C LYS A 48 10.09 18.18 6.71
N ASP A 49 9.92 18.02 8.03
CA ASP A 49 10.49 16.89 8.77
C ASP A 49 9.56 15.69 8.84
N ASP A 50 8.36 15.82 8.29
CA ASP A 50 7.38 14.76 8.25
C ASP A 50 7.28 14.13 6.85
N TYR A 51 6.93 12.85 6.83
CA TYR A 51 6.76 12.13 5.57
C TYR A 51 5.82 10.94 5.77
N TYR A 52 5.32 10.41 4.66
CA TYR A 52 4.38 9.28 4.64
C TYR A 52 5.04 8.08 3.99
N VAL A 53 4.80 6.89 4.54
CA VAL A 53 5.27 5.61 4.00
C VAL A 53 4.04 4.81 3.58
N ARG A 54 3.92 4.55 2.28
CA ARG A 54 2.72 3.93 1.69
C ARG A 54 3.08 2.81 0.73
N PRO A 55 3.16 1.57 1.21
CA PRO A 55 3.20 0.43 0.31
C PRO A 55 1.81 0.22 -0.29
N GLY A 56 1.76 -0.12 -1.56
CA GLY A 56 0.52 -0.31 -2.29
C GLY A 56 0.62 -1.44 -3.29
N ILE A 57 -0.53 -1.81 -3.87
CA ILE A 57 -0.62 -2.89 -4.81
C ILE A 57 -1.59 -2.53 -5.94
N ILE A 58 -1.18 -2.77 -7.18
CA ILE A 58 -2.05 -2.72 -8.34
C ILE A 58 -2.32 -4.16 -8.77
N ILE A 59 -3.57 -4.48 -9.00
CA ILE A 59 -4.00 -5.81 -9.42
C ILE A 59 -4.30 -5.78 -10.91
N ASN A 60 -3.49 -6.47 -11.71
CA ASN A 60 -3.60 -6.43 -13.17
C ASN A 60 -4.88 -7.11 -13.70
N ASP A 61 -5.46 -8.02 -12.92
CA ASP A 61 -6.58 -8.86 -13.33
C ASP A 61 -7.95 -8.25 -13.07
N ILE A 62 -8.01 -7.02 -12.58
CA ILE A 62 -9.26 -6.32 -12.31
C ILE A 62 -9.39 -5.07 -13.18
N GLN A 63 -10.60 -4.57 -13.35
CA GLN A 63 -10.89 -3.43 -14.23
C GLN A 63 -10.97 -2.08 -13.52
N ALA A 64 -11.03 -2.07 -12.20
CA ALA A 64 -11.10 -0.83 -11.44
C ALA A 64 -9.85 0.02 -11.63
N GLU A 65 -10.02 1.33 -11.73
CA GLU A 65 -8.89 2.26 -11.81
C GLU A 65 -8.17 2.34 -10.46
N PRO A 66 -6.84 2.17 -10.45
CA PRO A 66 -6.09 2.32 -9.21
C PRO A 66 -5.90 3.79 -8.85
N TRP A 67 -5.73 4.07 -7.55
CA TRP A 67 -5.19 5.35 -7.10
C TRP A 67 -3.69 5.42 -7.43
N VAL A 68 -3.09 6.57 -7.21
CA VAL A 68 -1.64 6.73 -7.38
C VAL A 68 -0.84 5.75 -6.52
N TYR A 69 -1.39 5.31 -5.40
CA TYR A 69 -0.78 4.32 -4.50
C TYR A 69 -1.21 2.87 -4.78
N GLY A 70 -2.04 2.64 -5.80
CA GLY A 70 -2.54 1.33 -6.18
C GLY A 70 -4.01 1.11 -5.86
N HIS A 71 -4.51 -0.11 -6.11
CA HIS A 71 -5.88 -0.48 -5.75
C HIS A 71 -6.06 -0.59 -4.24
N PHE A 72 -5.03 -1.07 -3.55
CA PHE A 72 -4.96 -1.10 -2.10
C PHE A 72 -3.64 -0.52 -1.64
N PHE A 73 -3.66 0.18 -0.54
CA PHE A 73 -2.43 0.65 0.11
C PHE A 73 -2.67 0.79 1.61
N ILE A 74 -1.59 0.89 2.37
CA ILE A 74 -1.65 1.20 3.80
C ILE A 74 -0.76 2.41 4.09
N ASN A 75 -1.02 3.08 5.21
CA ASN A 75 -0.14 4.10 5.75
C ASN A 75 0.62 3.47 6.90
N ILE A 76 1.93 3.34 6.77
CA ILE A 76 2.77 2.83 7.85
C ILE A 76 3.24 4.02 8.69
N PRO A 77 2.96 4.03 10.01
CA PRO A 77 3.47 5.08 10.88
C PRO A 77 4.99 5.12 10.85
N VAL A 78 5.56 6.32 10.87
CA VAL A 78 7.01 6.49 10.91
C VAL A 78 7.52 6.11 12.29
N THR A 79 8.29 5.04 12.36
CA THR A 79 8.87 4.49 13.58
C THR A 79 10.33 4.17 13.32
N THR A 80 10.77 2.93 13.55
CA THR A 80 12.12 2.51 13.18
C THR A 80 12.12 1.97 11.75
N LYS A 81 13.29 2.03 11.10
CA LYS A 81 13.45 1.51 9.74
C LYS A 81 13.18 0.00 9.66
N GLU A 82 13.54 -0.74 10.70
CA GLU A 82 13.32 -2.19 10.79
C GLU A 82 11.81 -2.50 10.87
N GLU A 83 11.08 -1.75 11.67
CA GLU A 83 9.63 -1.93 11.83
C GLU A 83 8.88 -1.56 10.53
N ILE A 84 9.29 -0.50 9.85
CA ILE A 84 8.72 -0.10 8.57
C ILE A 84 8.93 -1.20 7.53
N LEU A 85 10.14 -1.77 7.47
CA LEU A 85 10.45 -2.87 6.55
C LEU A 85 9.59 -4.10 6.85
N GLU A 86 9.46 -4.46 8.12
CA GLU A 86 8.63 -5.59 8.55
C GLU A 86 7.17 -5.44 8.14
N LYS A 87 6.58 -4.27 8.43
CA LYS A 87 5.19 -3.98 8.07
C LYS A 87 4.96 -3.95 6.56
N THR A 88 5.94 -3.44 5.81
CA THR A 88 5.91 -3.46 4.35
C THR A 88 5.87 -4.89 3.82
N GLY A 89 6.74 -5.75 4.35
CA GLY A 89 6.79 -7.17 3.99
C GLY A 89 5.49 -7.90 4.32
N GLU A 90 4.92 -7.63 5.47
CA GLU A 90 3.63 -8.21 5.89
C GLU A 90 2.52 -7.81 4.93
N PHE A 91 2.47 -6.55 4.53
CA PHE A 91 1.49 -6.08 3.56
C PHE A 91 1.65 -6.80 2.22
N PHE A 92 2.86 -6.82 1.66
CA PHE A 92 3.10 -7.43 0.36
C PHE A 92 2.86 -8.95 0.37
N SER A 93 3.07 -9.61 1.49
CA SER A 93 2.87 -11.06 1.60
C SER A 93 1.42 -11.49 1.40
N GLN A 94 0.48 -10.57 1.53
CA GLN A 94 -0.94 -10.83 1.32
C GLN A 94 -1.33 -10.90 -0.17
N TRP A 95 -0.46 -10.48 -1.07
CA TRP A 95 -0.76 -10.31 -2.50
C TRP A 95 0.16 -11.20 -3.34
N THR A 96 -0.06 -12.51 -3.25
CA THR A 96 0.82 -13.50 -3.88
C THR A 96 0.15 -14.40 -4.92
N SER A 97 -1.19 -14.46 -4.94
CA SER A 97 -1.90 -15.34 -5.87
C SER A 97 -3.30 -14.79 -6.21
N ILE A 98 -3.84 -15.24 -7.34
CA ILE A 98 -5.21 -14.91 -7.77
C ILE A 98 -6.25 -15.48 -6.81
N GLU A 99 -5.99 -16.63 -6.22
CA GLU A 99 -6.91 -17.22 -5.23
C GLU A 99 -6.97 -16.34 -3.98
N HIS A 100 -5.84 -15.85 -3.55
CA HIS A 100 -5.77 -14.90 -2.44
C HIS A 100 -6.50 -13.60 -2.80
N LEU A 101 -6.42 -13.15 -4.05
CA LEU A 101 -7.16 -11.98 -4.52
C LEU A 101 -8.67 -12.13 -4.32
N LYS A 102 -9.23 -13.28 -4.68
CA LYS A 102 -10.67 -13.53 -4.52
C LYS A 102 -11.09 -13.39 -3.06
N LYS A 103 -10.30 -13.95 -2.15
CA LYS A 103 -10.53 -13.80 -0.71
C LYS A 103 -10.44 -12.34 -0.29
N THR A 104 -9.43 -11.64 -0.76
CA THR A 104 -9.21 -10.22 -0.41
C THR A 104 -10.36 -9.33 -0.88
N VAL A 105 -10.88 -9.57 -2.08
CA VAL A 105 -12.06 -8.85 -2.59
C VAL A 105 -13.28 -9.10 -1.70
N ALA A 106 -13.50 -10.34 -1.30
CA ALA A 106 -14.60 -10.69 -0.39
C ALA A 106 -14.42 -10.01 0.97
N ASP A 107 -13.21 -10.03 1.53
CA ASP A 107 -12.89 -9.36 2.79
C ASP A 107 -13.07 -7.84 2.68
N PHE A 108 -12.72 -7.27 1.53
CA PHE A 108 -12.94 -5.85 1.26
C PHE A 108 -14.43 -5.48 1.24
N VAL A 109 -15.27 -6.30 0.63
CA VAL A 109 -16.72 -6.07 0.62
C VAL A 109 -17.25 -6.03 2.05
N GLU A 110 -16.80 -6.95 2.90
CA GLU A 110 -17.18 -6.97 4.31
C GLU A 110 -16.63 -5.75 5.07
N TRP A 111 -15.37 -5.36 4.78
CA TRP A 111 -14.76 -4.17 5.34
C TRP A 111 -15.59 -2.92 5.02
N GLU A 112 -16.03 -2.79 3.77
CA GLU A 112 -16.81 -1.64 3.32
C GLU A 112 -18.16 -1.55 4.03
N LYS A 113 -18.82 -2.68 4.27
CA LYS A 113 -20.07 -2.73 5.03
C LYS A 113 -19.88 -2.25 6.48
N ARG A 114 -18.74 -2.57 7.10
CA ARG A 114 -18.40 -2.16 8.46
C ARG A 114 -17.95 -0.70 8.54
N ASN A 115 -17.46 -0.15 7.43
CA ASN A 115 -16.84 1.18 7.37
C ASN A 115 -17.50 2.04 6.29
N PRO A 116 -18.76 2.45 6.46
CA PRO A 116 -19.45 3.29 5.47
C PRO A 116 -18.76 4.65 5.33
N VAL A 117 -19.09 5.36 4.25
CA VAL A 117 -18.45 6.64 3.90
C VAL A 117 -18.46 7.63 5.08
N GLU A 118 -19.56 7.71 5.82
CA GLU A 118 -19.68 8.61 6.97
C GLU A 118 -18.65 8.29 8.05
N LYS A 119 -18.46 7.02 8.34
CA LYS A 119 -17.48 6.56 9.33
C LYS A 119 -16.06 6.88 8.87
N ARG A 120 -15.75 6.67 7.60
CA ARG A 120 -14.44 6.99 7.04
C ARG A 120 -14.15 8.48 7.08
N ARG A 121 -15.13 9.33 6.77
CA ARG A 121 -15.01 10.79 6.84
C ARG A 121 -14.83 11.29 8.26
N ALA A 122 -15.40 10.58 9.24
CA ALA A 122 -15.24 10.92 10.66
C ALA A 122 -13.89 10.47 11.24
N GLY A 123 -13.06 9.79 10.46
CA GLY A 123 -11.76 9.31 10.92
C GLY A 123 -11.83 8.11 11.87
N GLU A 124 -12.94 7.37 11.85
CA GLU A 124 -13.15 6.22 12.74
C GLU A 124 -12.58 4.90 12.22
N VAL A 125 -11.87 4.94 11.09
CA VAL A 125 -11.28 3.76 10.45
C VAL A 125 -9.80 3.69 10.77
N ASN A 126 -9.33 2.51 11.19
CA ASN A 126 -7.91 2.29 11.45
C ASN A 126 -7.18 1.85 10.16
N TYR A 127 -6.56 2.80 9.48
CA TYR A 127 -5.82 2.55 8.24
C TYR A 127 -4.45 1.90 8.45
N GLU A 128 -4.01 1.72 9.67
CA GLU A 128 -2.77 0.98 9.96
C GLU A 128 -2.96 -0.52 9.80
N THR A 129 -4.17 -1.01 10.12
CA THR A 129 -4.49 -2.44 10.06
C THR A 129 -5.36 -2.81 8.87
N ASP A 130 -6.20 -1.88 8.43
CA ASP A 130 -7.11 -2.11 7.30
C ASP A 130 -6.58 -1.44 6.04
N PRO A 131 -6.30 -2.20 4.95
CA PRO A 131 -5.87 -1.61 3.70
C PRO A 131 -6.89 -0.59 3.19
N ILE A 132 -6.38 0.51 2.63
CA ILE A 132 -7.23 1.58 2.06
C ILE A 132 -7.50 1.23 0.60
N PRO A 133 -8.76 0.96 0.20
CA PRO A 133 -9.07 0.63 -1.18
C PRO A 133 -9.15 1.88 -2.06
N ALA A 134 -8.90 1.68 -3.34
CA ALA A 134 -9.15 2.71 -4.35
C ALA A 134 -10.65 2.97 -4.46
N HIS A 135 -10.99 4.21 -4.85
CA HIS A 135 -12.38 4.60 -5.03
C HIS A 135 -13.07 3.72 -6.08
N GLY A 136 -14.26 3.22 -5.75
CA GLY A 136 -15.04 2.38 -6.67
C GLY A 136 -14.61 0.93 -6.73
N LEU A 137 -13.74 0.49 -5.82
CA LEU A 137 -13.23 -0.89 -5.81
C LEU A 137 -14.31 -1.95 -5.60
N PHE A 138 -15.39 -1.58 -4.92
CA PHE A 138 -16.54 -2.47 -4.73
C PHE A 138 -17.28 -2.81 -6.03
N SER A 139 -16.98 -2.12 -7.12
CA SER A 139 -17.53 -2.41 -8.45
C SER A 139 -16.60 -3.31 -9.28
N LEU A 140 -15.69 -4.03 -8.63
CA LEU A 140 -14.71 -4.85 -9.31
C LEU A 140 -15.34 -5.97 -10.13
N THR A 141 -14.82 -6.10 -11.36
CA THR A 141 -15.01 -7.29 -12.19
C THR A 141 -13.64 -7.80 -12.59
N GLU A 142 -13.42 -9.11 -12.50
CA GLU A 142 -12.20 -9.71 -13.00
C GLU A 142 -12.14 -9.56 -14.52
N LYS A 143 -10.95 -9.33 -15.04
CA LYS A 143 -10.73 -9.31 -16.49
C LYS A 143 -10.97 -10.73 -17.05
N ALA A 144 -11.66 -10.78 -18.14
CA ALA A 144 -11.94 -12.04 -18.81
C ALA A 144 -10.66 -12.68 -19.38
#